data_ded86ada4b1a5ba932d2fe6356805313
#
_entry.id   ded86ada4b1a5ba932d2fe6356805313
#
_cell.length_a   1.000
_cell.length_b   1.000
_cell.length_c   1.000
_cell.angle_alpha   90.00
_cell.angle_beta   90.00
_cell.angle_gamma   90.00
#
_symmetry.space_group_name_H-M   'P 1'
#
loop_
_entity.id
_entity.type
_entity.pdbx_description
1 polymer ?
#
loop_
_entity_poly.entity_id
_entity_poly.type
_entity_poly.pdbx_seq_one_letter_code
_entity_poly.pdbx_strand_id
1 'polypeptide(L)'
;MTKSIYIGAMTGTSCDAIDISFITVNKSIKLKFFHSAKIPKKIQTEIKDLIAANEISLSKLGRLNKEIGEMYTKAIDKAILLSGISIKDIAGIAISGQTVRHEMIKGKGFSLQLGDPSIIAAKINVPVVDSLRGMHIAAGGQGAPLVPEFHSNIFYKRNTKRLILNIGGISNFTYLKNKSEFFGSDAGPGNALLDLYCQKKLDMPFDRNGTIASKGKVIPDELEKLISLDFFKSPFPKSTGKELFNIDLLSKNLLSSSPKDALATLTELTAKSVQLAIDNNNLDPKEIVACGGGVKNKFLMQRISELTSLNVFTTADEGLDPQAIESMAFAWFGYRRIKNIPSLVPTGKNISTRALLGSITKIK
;
A
#
# COMPACT_ATOMS: atom_id res chain seq x y z
N MET A 1 -23.78 14.69 -20.43
CA MET A 1 -22.94 13.47 -20.32
C MET A 1 -22.94 12.99 -18.89
N THR A 2 -23.10 11.71 -18.64
CA THR A 2 -23.03 11.16 -17.28
C THR A 2 -21.58 11.15 -16.81
N LYS A 3 -21.33 11.73 -15.64
CA LYS A 3 -20.00 11.71 -14.98
C LYS A 3 -19.53 10.26 -14.84
N SER A 4 -18.37 9.94 -15.37
CA SER A 4 -17.88 8.54 -15.46
C SER A 4 -16.47 8.34 -14.92
N ILE A 5 -15.76 9.42 -14.58
CA ILE A 5 -14.39 9.38 -14.03
C ILE A 5 -14.43 9.39 -12.51
N TYR A 6 -13.65 8.51 -11.91
CA TYR A 6 -13.42 8.46 -10.47
C TYR A 6 -11.94 8.64 -10.21
N ILE A 7 -11.60 9.50 -9.25
CA ILE A 7 -10.21 9.78 -8.86
C ILE A 7 -9.95 9.07 -7.53
N GLY A 8 -8.80 8.40 -7.44
CA GLY A 8 -8.27 7.91 -6.16
C GLY A 8 -6.94 8.59 -5.88
N ALA A 9 -6.79 9.12 -4.68
CA ALA A 9 -5.55 9.72 -4.23
C ALA A 9 -5.07 9.02 -2.95
N MET A 10 -3.85 8.49 -2.99
CA MET A 10 -3.31 7.63 -1.95
C MET A 10 -1.90 8.07 -1.54
N THR A 11 -1.65 8.08 -0.24
CA THR A 11 -0.31 8.19 0.33
C THR A 11 0.06 6.90 1.07
N GLY A 12 1.25 6.39 0.79
CA GLY A 12 1.81 5.25 1.51
C GLY A 12 2.46 5.63 2.85
N THR A 13 2.92 4.62 3.57
CA THR A 13 3.64 4.78 4.85
C THR A 13 5.03 5.43 4.69
N SER A 14 5.58 5.47 3.48
CA SER A 14 6.83 6.18 3.16
C SER A 14 6.66 7.71 3.24
N CYS A 15 5.45 8.22 3.03
CA CYS A 15 5.12 9.65 2.98
C CYS A 15 5.91 10.42 1.90
N ASP A 16 6.20 9.79 0.76
CA ASP A 16 7.07 10.39 -0.27
C ASP A 16 6.26 11.11 -1.35
N ALA A 17 5.11 10.57 -1.71
CA ALA A 17 4.25 11.08 -2.77
C ALA A 17 2.77 10.81 -2.47
N ILE A 18 1.92 11.57 -3.17
CA ILE A 18 0.49 11.28 -3.36
C ILE A 18 0.35 10.69 -4.75
N ASP A 19 -0.03 9.43 -4.83
CA ASP A 19 -0.33 8.73 -6.07
C ASP A 19 -1.80 8.94 -6.43
N ILE A 20 -2.07 9.41 -7.65
CA ILE A 20 -3.39 9.85 -8.09
C ILE A 20 -3.75 9.13 -9.38
N SER A 21 -4.78 8.31 -9.34
CA SER A 21 -5.31 7.58 -10.50
C SER A 21 -6.70 8.05 -10.88
N PHE A 22 -6.92 8.21 -12.18
CA PHE A 22 -8.22 8.47 -12.79
C PHE A 22 -8.70 7.17 -13.45
N ILE A 23 -9.83 6.67 -13.06
CA ILE A 23 -10.39 5.44 -13.62
C ILE A 23 -11.78 5.64 -14.19
N THR A 24 -12.13 4.79 -15.16
CA THR A 24 -13.53 4.51 -15.51
C THR A 24 -13.89 3.11 -15.05
N VAL A 25 -15.13 2.93 -14.61
CA VAL A 25 -15.66 1.65 -14.17
C VAL A 25 -16.92 1.36 -14.96
N ASN A 26 -16.82 0.44 -15.91
CA ASN A 26 -17.93 -0.05 -16.73
C ASN A 26 -17.93 -1.59 -16.68
N LYS A 27 -17.85 -2.27 -17.85
CA LYS A 27 -17.64 -3.73 -17.91
C LYS A 27 -16.26 -4.14 -17.37
N SER A 28 -15.30 -3.21 -17.38
CA SER A 28 -13.95 -3.36 -16.81
C SER A 28 -13.52 -2.06 -16.14
N ILE A 29 -12.53 -2.16 -15.25
CA ILE A 29 -11.86 -1.03 -14.64
C ILE A 29 -10.71 -0.63 -15.57
N LYS A 30 -10.65 0.65 -15.99
CA LYS A 30 -9.61 1.15 -16.89
C LYS A 30 -8.93 2.37 -16.29
N LEU A 31 -7.62 2.34 -16.19
CA LEU A 31 -6.80 3.51 -15.88
C LEU A 31 -6.86 4.48 -17.08
N LYS A 32 -7.14 5.75 -16.82
CA LYS A 32 -7.20 6.83 -17.80
C LYS A 32 -6.00 7.75 -17.69
N PHE A 33 -5.57 8.01 -16.46
CA PHE A 33 -4.43 8.87 -16.17
C PHE A 33 -3.86 8.51 -14.80
N PHE A 34 -2.53 8.63 -14.67
CA PHE A 34 -1.83 8.47 -13.41
C PHE A 34 -0.84 9.62 -13.21
N HIS A 35 -0.77 10.14 -12.00
CA HIS A 35 0.18 11.17 -11.60
C HIS A 35 0.64 10.92 -10.18
N SER A 36 1.96 11.02 -9.96
CA SER A 36 2.55 10.95 -8.63
C SER A 36 3.07 12.34 -8.24
N ALA A 37 2.49 12.92 -7.21
CA ALA A 37 2.83 14.26 -6.72
C ALA A 37 3.72 14.16 -5.48
N LYS A 38 4.93 14.71 -5.53
CA LYS A 38 5.87 14.72 -4.40
C LYS A 38 5.29 15.47 -3.20
N ILE A 39 5.42 14.87 -2.01
CA ILE A 39 5.06 15.54 -0.75
C ILE A 39 6.17 16.54 -0.38
N PRO A 40 5.82 17.81 -0.05
CA PRO A 40 6.80 18.80 0.38
C PRO A 40 7.58 18.31 1.61
N LYS A 41 8.91 18.51 1.60
CA LYS A 41 9.82 18.00 2.65
C LYS A 41 9.39 18.40 4.06
N LYS A 42 8.93 19.64 4.24
CA LYS A 42 8.44 20.14 5.52
C LYS A 42 7.28 19.31 6.05
N ILE A 43 6.24 19.08 5.21
CA ILE A 43 5.06 18.28 5.60
C ILE A 43 5.45 16.83 5.83
N GLN A 44 6.34 16.27 4.99
CA GLN A 44 6.86 14.91 5.17
C GLN A 44 7.54 14.74 6.53
N THR A 45 8.39 15.69 6.94
CA THR A 45 9.04 15.65 8.24
C THR A 45 8.02 15.70 9.38
N GLU A 46 7.07 16.66 9.33
CA GLU A 46 6.04 16.79 10.37
C GLU A 46 5.15 15.54 10.48
N ILE A 47 4.84 14.87 9.36
CA ILE A 47 4.11 13.58 9.38
C ILE A 47 4.95 12.49 10.04
N LYS A 48 6.24 12.38 9.70
CA LYS A 48 7.13 11.37 10.29
C LYS A 48 7.32 11.58 11.79
N ASP A 49 7.47 12.84 12.21
CA ASP A 49 7.55 13.20 13.63
C ASP A 49 6.25 12.84 14.38
N LEU A 50 5.09 13.07 13.76
CA LEU A 50 3.81 12.68 14.32
C LEU A 50 3.65 11.17 14.46
N ILE A 51 4.06 10.41 13.44
CA ILE A 51 4.00 8.93 13.48
C ILE A 51 4.88 8.37 14.61
N ALA A 52 6.03 8.99 14.86
CA ALA A 52 6.96 8.59 15.91
C ALA A 52 6.54 9.08 17.31
N ALA A 53 5.66 10.08 17.40
CA ALA A 53 5.26 10.67 18.69
C ALA A 53 4.21 9.82 19.42
N ASN A 54 4.33 9.73 20.75
CA ASN A 54 3.30 9.15 21.60
C ASN A 54 2.24 10.18 22.00
N GLU A 55 2.59 11.46 22.01
CA GLU A 55 1.71 12.57 22.40
C GLU A 55 1.82 13.73 21.40
N ILE A 56 0.71 14.42 21.21
CA ILE A 56 0.62 15.61 20.37
C ILE A 56 -0.43 16.59 20.92
N SER A 57 -0.19 17.90 20.80
CA SER A 57 -1.23 18.89 21.11
C SER A 57 -2.34 18.87 20.07
N LEU A 58 -3.59 19.06 20.50
CA LEU A 58 -4.76 19.11 19.62
C LEU A 58 -4.63 20.19 18.55
N SER A 59 -4.05 21.35 18.89
CA SER A 59 -3.81 22.43 17.93
C SER A 59 -2.85 22.01 16.80
N LYS A 60 -1.78 21.29 17.15
CA LYS A 60 -0.81 20.78 16.14
C LYS A 60 -1.46 19.72 15.25
N LEU A 61 -2.26 18.81 15.84
CA LEU A 61 -2.99 17.79 15.09
C LEU A 61 -3.99 18.40 14.12
N GLY A 62 -4.80 19.37 14.58
CA GLY A 62 -5.79 20.06 13.74
C GLY A 62 -5.15 20.85 12.59
N ARG A 63 -4.04 21.58 12.88
CA ARG A 63 -3.28 22.29 11.85
C ARG A 63 -2.75 21.33 10.80
N LEU A 64 -2.15 20.21 11.21
CA LEU A 64 -1.56 19.24 10.29
C LEU A 64 -2.64 18.54 9.44
N ASN A 65 -3.81 18.24 10.05
CA ASN A 65 -4.95 17.70 9.30
C ASN A 65 -5.39 18.63 8.17
N LYS A 66 -5.47 19.95 8.47
CA LYS A 66 -5.78 20.99 7.47
C LYS A 66 -4.70 21.06 6.38
N GLU A 67 -3.43 21.13 6.75
CA GLU A 67 -2.31 21.27 5.79
C GLU A 67 -2.22 20.07 4.85
N ILE A 68 -2.47 18.85 5.36
CA ILE A 68 -2.53 17.64 4.54
C ILE A 68 -3.73 17.70 3.58
N GLY A 69 -4.91 18.16 4.04
CA GLY A 69 -6.06 18.40 3.15
C GLY A 69 -5.77 19.38 2.03
N GLU A 70 -5.08 20.49 2.32
CA GLU A 70 -4.62 21.45 1.32
C GLU A 70 -3.59 20.85 0.35
N MET A 71 -2.68 20.00 0.85
CA MET A 71 -1.70 19.28 0.05
C MET A 71 -2.39 18.33 -0.95
N TYR A 72 -3.35 17.52 -0.47
CA TYR A 72 -4.16 16.68 -1.36
C TYR A 72 -4.90 17.49 -2.40
N THR A 73 -5.51 18.61 -2.00
CA THR A 73 -6.24 19.51 -2.90
C THR A 73 -5.34 20.00 -4.03
N LYS A 74 -4.15 20.52 -3.71
CA LYS A 74 -3.18 21.00 -4.71
C LYS A 74 -2.72 19.90 -5.65
N ALA A 75 -2.46 18.71 -5.12
CA ALA A 75 -2.00 17.56 -5.90
C ALA A 75 -3.10 17.08 -6.87
N ILE A 76 -4.35 16.97 -6.41
CA ILE A 76 -5.49 16.53 -7.23
C ILE A 76 -5.82 17.58 -8.29
N ASP A 77 -5.86 18.87 -7.94
CA ASP A 77 -6.12 19.97 -8.88
C ASP A 77 -5.08 19.98 -10.02
N LYS A 78 -3.80 19.85 -9.66
CA LYS A 78 -2.71 19.69 -10.64
C LYS A 78 -2.89 18.45 -11.51
N ALA A 79 -3.28 17.32 -10.94
CA ALA A 79 -3.50 16.10 -11.70
C ALA A 79 -4.69 16.23 -12.67
N ILE A 80 -5.78 16.91 -12.28
CA ILE A 80 -6.91 17.24 -13.15
C ILE A 80 -6.42 18.07 -14.33
N LEU A 81 -5.65 19.14 -14.08
CA LEU A 81 -5.09 19.97 -15.12
C LEU A 81 -4.21 19.18 -16.11
N LEU A 82 -3.29 18.37 -15.59
CA LEU A 82 -2.36 17.58 -16.41
C LEU A 82 -3.07 16.48 -17.22
N SER A 83 -4.18 15.96 -16.70
CA SER A 83 -4.93 14.89 -17.39
C SER A 83 -5.71 15.38 -18.60
N GLY A 84 -6.00 16.69 -18.70
CA GLY A 84 -6.91 17.25 -19.69
C GLY A 84 -8.38 16.83 -19.52
N ILE A 85 -8.71 16.11 -18.45
CA ILE A 85 -10.08 15.64 -18.16
C ILE A 85 -10.88 16.77 -17.57
N SER A 86 -12.08 17.02 -18.13
CA SER A 86 -12.98 18.04 -17.62
C SER A 86 -13.49 17.69 -16.22
N ILE A 87 -13.51 18.64 -15.31
CA ILE A 87 -14.08 18.48 -13.96
C ILE A 87 -15.56 18.05 -14.00
N LYS A 88 -16.27 18.40 -15.08
CA LYS A 88 -17.67 18.02 -15.29
C LYS A 88 -17.85 16.52 -15.48
N ASP A 89 -16.80 15.81 -15.91
CA ASP A 89 -16.81 14.36 -16.12
C ASP A 89 -16.42 13.58 -14.86
N ILE A 90 -15.94 14.26 -13.81
CA ILE A 90 -15.51 13.65 -12.57
C ILE A 90 -16.73 13.43 -11.67
N ALA A 91 -17.00 12.17 -11.34
CA ALA A 91 -18.11 11.75 -10.51
C ALA A 91 -17.78 11.77 -9.01
N GLY A 92 -16.51 11.59 -8.66
CA GLY A 92 -16.07 11.61 -7.28
C GLY A 92 -14.58 11.40 -7.13
N ILE A 93 -14.09 11.78 -5.96
CA ILE A 93 -12.71 11.63 -5.51
C ILE A 93 -12.73 10.76 -4.27
N ALA A 94 -11.81 9.79 -4.17
CA ALA A 94 -11.59 9.05 -2.94
C ALA A 94 -10.15 9.26 -2.45
N ILE A 95 -9.99 9.54 -1.17
CA ILE A 95 -8.68 9.75 -0.57
C ILE A 95 -8.38 8.67 0.47
N SER A 96 -7.11 8.26 0.56
CA SER A 96 -6.68 7.43 1.69
C SER A 96 -6.55 8.24 2.98
N GLY A 97 -6.32 9.54 2.84
CA GLY A 97 -5.68 10.32 3.88
C GLY A 97 -4.25 9.82 4.19
N GLN A 98 -3.52 10.53 5.03
CA GLN A 98 -2.23 10.07 5.54
C GLN A 98 -2.44 9.28 6.82
N THR A 99 -2.18 7.99 6.80
CA THR A 99 -2.24 7.17 8.02
C THR A 99 -1.13 7.57 8.98
N VAL A 100 -1.51 7.96 10.17
CA VAL A 100 -0.60 8.35 11.26
C VAL A 100 -0.63 7.38 12.42
N ARG A 101 -1.72 6.61 12.55
CA ARG A 101 -1.81 5.53 13.53
C ARG A 101 -2.73 4.43 12.99
N HIS A 102 -2.33 3.19 13.18
CA HIS A 102 -3.16 2.02 12.90
C HIS A 102 -2.86 0.98 13.98
N GLU A 103 -3.84 0.71 14.82
CA GLU A 103 -3.69 -0.21 15.95
C GLU A 103 -4.84 -1.21 15.96
N MET A 104 -4.48 -2.49 15.95
CA MET A 104 -5.43 -3.60 16.02
C MET A 104 -5.00 -4.57 17.09
N ILE A 105 -5.81 -4.70 18.15
CA ILE A 105 -5.57 -5.63 19.27
C ILE A 105 -6.74 -6.60 19.35
N LYS A 106 -6.47 -7.89 19.12
CA LYS A 106 -7.49 -8.96 19.16
C LYS A 106 -8.75 -8.65 18.34
N GLY A 107 -8.57 -8.10 17.13
CA GLY A 107 -9.67 -7.75 16.22
C GLY A 107 -10.43 -6.47 16.58
N LYS A 108 -10.01 -5.74 17.61
CA LYS A 108 -10.54 -4.41 17.98
C LYS A 108 -9.46 -3.37 17.82
N GLY A 109 -9.81 -2.20 17.31
CA GLY A 109 -8.83 -1.15 17.13
C GLY A 109 -9.36 0.02 16.33
N PHE A 110 -8.45 0.85 15.89
CA PHE A 110 -8.74 2.03 15.09
C PHE A 110 -7.66 2.31 14.07
N SER A 111 -7.99 3.13 13.12
CA SER A 111 -7.05 3.64 12.13
C SER A 111 -7.30 5.14 11.96
N LEU A 112 -6.28 5.95 12.23
CA LEU A 112 -6.35 7.40 12.14
C LEU A 112 -5.62 7.87 10.89
N GLN A 113 -6.37 8.55 10.03
CA GLN A 113 -5.86 9.22 8.84
C GLN A 113 -6.08 10.72 8.98
N LEU A 114 -5.10 11.52 8.51
CA LEU A 114 -5.19 12.97 8.41
C LEU A 114 -5.36 13.39 6.94
N GLY A 115 -5.99 14.54 6.74
CA GLY A 115 -6.30 15.11 5.44
C GLY A 115 -7.80 15.40 5.34
N ASP A 116 -8.19 16.64 5.71
CA ASP A 116 -9.60 17.05 5.78
C ASP A 116 -10.26 17.00 4.40
N PRO A 117 -11.26 16.11 4.18
CA PRO A 117 -11.96 15.97 2.92
C PRO A 117 -12.82 17.21 2.58
N SER A 118 -13.22 18.01 3.59
CA SER A 118 -14.03 19.21 3.39
C SER A 118 -13.28 20.26 2.57
N ILE A 119 -11.97 20.38 2.79
CA ILE A 119 -11.12 21.34 2.05
C ILE A 119 -11.06 20.94 0.57
N ILE A 120 -10.92 19.65 0.27
CA ILE A 120 -10.88 19.13 -1.09
C ILE A 120 -12.23 19.34 -1.76
N ALA A 121 -13.33 18.96 -1.08
CA ALA A 121 -14.68 19.09 -1.60
C ALA A 121 -15.04 20.57 -1.88
N ALA A 122 -14.70 21.48 -0.96
CA ALA A 122 -14.95 22.92 -1.11
C ALA A 122 -14.21 23.53 -2.30
N LYS A 123 -12.94 23.15 -2.51
CA LYS A 123 -12.09 23.72 -3.56
C LYS A 123 -12.38 23.15 -4.94
N ILE A 124 -12.55 21.82 -5.04
CA ILE A 124 -12.70 21.12 -6.33
C ILE A 124 -14.17 21.02 -6.73
N ASN A 125 -15.10 21.17 -5.79
CA ASN A 125 -16.55 21.05 -6.00
C ASN A 125 -16.97 19.70 -6.61
N VAL A 126 -16.38 18.62 -6.10
CA VAL A 126 -16.65 17.22 -6.44
C VAL A 126 -16.84 16.44 -5.12
N PRO A 127 -17.78 15.48 -5.03
CA PRO A 127 -17.92 14.65 -3.84
C PRO A 127 -16.62 13.93 -3.48
N VAL A 128 -16.24 13.96 -2.20
CA VAL A 128 -15.04 13.30 -1.68
C VAL A 128 -15.43 12.14 -0.77
N VAL A 129 -14.86 10.97 -1.02
CA VAL A 129 -15.00 9.78 -0.19
C VAL A 129 -13.73 9.62 0.64
N ASP A 130 -13.90 9.46 1.93
CA ASP A 130 -12.83 9.26 2.91
C ASP A 130 -13.18 8.15 3.92
N SER A 131 -12.42 7.99 4.99
CA SER A 131 -12.70 7.09 6.13
C SER A 131 -12.95 5.62 5.75
N LEU A 132 -12.38 5.16 4.62
CA LEU A 132 -12.54 3.79 4.13
C LEU A 132 -12.05 2.77 5.16
N ARG A 133 -10.89 3.01 5.80
CA ARG A 133 -10.31 2.11 6.80
C ARG A 133 -11.12 2.06 8.09
N GLY A 134 -11.58 3.20 8.58
CA GLY A 134 -12.44 3.29 9.76
C GLY A 134 -13.75 2.53 9.58
N MET A 135 -14.42 2.70 8.43
CA MET A 135 -15.65 1.97 8.12
C MET A 135 -15.42 0.46 7.95
N HIS A 136 -14.27 0.07 7.38
CA HIS A 136 -13.89 -1.34 7.28
C HIS A 136 -13.71 -1.98 8.67
N ILE A 137 -13.08 -1.27 9.63
CA ILE A 137 -12.92 -1.72 11.02
C ILE A 137 -14.29 -1.78 11.71
N ALA A 138 -15.13 -0.75 11.56
CA ALA A 138 -16.48 -0.72 12.14
C ALA A 138 -17.37 -1.87 11.61
N ALA A 139 -17.15 -2.33 10.40
CA ALA A 139 -17.82 -3.49 9.83
C ALA A 139 -17.20 -4.86 10.24
N GLY A 140 -16.24 -4.86 11.18
CA GLY A 140 -15.59 -6.05 11.72
C GLY A 140 -14.30 -6.48 10.99
N GLY A 141 -13.84 -5.72 10.02
CA GLY A 141 -12.56 -5.95 9.34
C GLY A 141 -11.36 -5.32 10.05
N GLN A 142 -10.19 -5.42 9.46
CA GLN A 142 -8.93 -4.94 10.05
C GLN A 142 -8.48 -3.55 9.54
N GLY A 143 -9.17 -2.95 8.56
CA GLY A 143 -8.79 -1.65 8.01
C GLY A 143 -7.61 -1.69 7.02
N ALA A 144 -6.81 -2.73 7.04
CA ALA A 144 -5.70 -3.01 6.11
C ALA A 144 -5.46 -4.53 6.01
N PRO A 145 -5.09 -5.07 4.81
CA PRO A 145 -5.18 -4.40 3.51
C PRO A 145 -6.65 -4.24 3.04
N LEU A 146 -6.94 -3.15 2.30
CA LEU A 146 -8.26 -2.94 1.68
C LEU A 146 -8.36 -3.54 0.28
N VAL A 147 -7.24 -3.67 -0.41
CA VAL A 147 -7.15 -3.97 -1.85
C VAL A 147 -7.58 -5.37 -2.32
N PRO A 148 -7.76 -6.43 -1.48
CA PRO A 148 -8.03 -7.79 -1.99
C PRO A 148 -9.26 -7.89 -2.90
N GLU A 149 -10.37 -7.22 -2.58
CA GLU A 149 -11.56 -7.24 -3.43
C GLU A 149 -11.32 -6.51 -4.77
N PHE A 150 -10.58 -5.39 -4.76
CA PHE A 150 -10.17 -4.70 -5.97
C PHE A 150 -9.25 -5.59 -6.83
N HIS A 151 -8.26 -6.25 -6.22
CA HIS A 151 -7.37 -7.17 -6.92
C HIS A 151 -8.14 -8.32 -7.58
N SER A 152 -9.15 -8.88 -6.91
CA SER A 152 -10.02 -9.90 -7.50
C SER A 152 -10.78 -9.38 -8.73
N ASN A 153 -11.17 -8.10 -8.74
CA ASN A 153 -11.90 -7.53 -9.88
C ASN A 153 -11.01 -7.19 -11.07
N ILE A 154 -9.72 -6.95 -10.87
CA ILE A 154 -8.83 -6.50 -11.94
C ILE A 154 -7.83 -7.58 -12.39
N PHE A 155 -7.39 -8.46 -11.49
CA PHE A 155 -6.35 -9.45 -11.76
C PHE A 155 -6.85 -10.91 -11.80
N TYR A 156 -8.15 -11.15 -11.59
CA TYR A 156 -8.66 -12.50 -11.70
C TYR A 156 -8.46 -13.06 -13.11
N LYS A 157 -7.90 -14.25 -13.17
CA LYS A 157 -7.72 -15.01 -14.41
C LYS A 157 -8.32 -16.40 -14.23
N ARG A 158 -9.19 -16.78 -15.15
CA ARG A 158 -9.87 -18.08 -15.08
C ARG A 158 -8.85 -19.23 -15.05
N ASN A 159 -9.08 -20.20 -14.16
CA ASN A 159 -8.24 -21.39 -13.97
C ASN A 159 -6.77 -21.10 -13.58
N THR A 160 -6.45 -19.90 -13.11
CA THR A 160 -5.10 -19.55 -12.66
C THR A 160 -5.18 -18.94 -11.26
N LYS A 161 -4.64 -19.62 -10.27
CA LYS A 161 -4.45 -19.06 -8.92
C LYS A 161 -3.28 -18.11 -8.94
N ARG A 162 -3.46 -16.91 -8.42
CA ARG A 162 -2.48 -15.82 -8.49
C ARG A 162 -2.14 -15.28 -7.10
N LEU A 163 -0.90 -14.92 -6.91
CA LEU A 163 -0.49 -14.07 -5.80
C LEU A 163 -0.25 -12.66 -6.34
N ILE A 164 -1.06 -11.70 -5.94
CA ILE A 164 -0.82 -10.29 -6.25
C ILE A 164 0.02 -9.72 -5.10
N LEU A 165 1.26 -9.33 -5.39
CA LEU A 165 2.25 -8.91 -4.41
C LEU A 165 2.52 -7.41 -4.55
N ASN A 166 2.15 -6.63 -3.53
CA ASN A 166 2.53 -5.23 -3.45
C ASN A 166 3.82 -5.08 -2.63
N ILE A 167 4.86 -4.52 -3.24
CA ILE A 167 6.16 -4.28 -2.60
C ILE A 167 6.31 -2.76 -2.37
N GLY A 168 5.79 -2.30 -1.25
CA GLY A 168 5.98 -0.96 -0.71
C GLY A 168 7.10 -0.91 0.33
N GLY A 169 6.96 -0.09 1.37
CA GLY A 169 7.80 -0.16 2.56
C GLY A 169 7.61 -1.49 3.30
N ILE A 170 6.36 -1.92 3.44
CA ILE A 170 5.93 -3.26 3.85
C ILE A 170 5.46 -3.98 2.59
N SER A 171 5.74 -5.28 2.49
CA SER A 171 5.19 -6.15 1.46
C SER A 171 3.88 -6.75 1.94
N ASN A 172 2.85 -6.66 1.11
CA ASN A 172 1.58 -7.33 1.33
C ASN A 172 1.12 -8.07 0.07
N PHE A 173 0.28 -9.06 0.26
CA PHE A 173 -0.21 -9.86 -0.85
C PHE A 173 -1.72 -10.04 -0.83
N THR A 174 -2.27 -10.34 -2.00
CA THR A 174 -3.60 -10.91 -2.17
C THR A 174 -3.47 -12.24 -2.88
N TYR A 175 -3.91 -13.32 -2.25
CA TYR A 175 -4.04 -14.61 -2.90
C TYR A 175 -5.42 -14.72 -3.56
N LEU A 176 -5.45 -14.90 -4.87
CA LEU A 176 -6.65 -15.10 -5.67
C LEU A 176 -6.77 -16.59 -6.03
N LYS A 177 -7.56 -17.34 -5.26
CA LYS A 177 -7.87 -18.72 -5.58
C LYS A 177 -8.87 -18.79 -6.73
N ASN A 178 -9.90 -17.95 -6.67
CA ASN A 178 -10.84 -17.69 -7.75
C ASN A 178 -11.45 -16.28 -7.58
N LYS A 179 -12.46 -15.92 -8.35
CA LYS A 179 -13.04 -14.57 -8.34
C LYS A 179 -13.75 -14.22 -7.02
N SER A 180 -14.25 -15.20 -6.29
CA SER A 180 -14.99 -15.01 -5.03
C SER A 180 -14.22 -15.46 -3.79
N GLU A 181 -13.19 -16.30 -3.96
CA GLU A 181 -12.32 -16.77 -2.88
C GLU A 181 -10.94 -16.11 -2.98
N PHE A 182 -10.74 -15.11 -2.17
CA PHE A 182 -9.49 -14.39 -2.07
C PHE A 182 -9.28 -13.91 -0.64
N PHE A 183 -8.04 -13.71 -0.25
CA PHE A 183 -7.69 -13.03 1.00
C PHE A 183 -6.39 -12.27 0.84
N GLY A 184 -6.15 -11.33 1.75
CA GLY A 184 -4.91 -10.56 1.78
C GLY A 184 -4.30 -10.52 3.17
N SER A 185 -3.00 -10.32 3.22
CA SER A 185 -2.21 -10.17 4.45
C SER A 185 -0.89 -9.46 4.16
N ASP A 186 -0.28 -8.93 5.20
CA ASP A 186 1.11 -8.53 5.10
C ASP A 186 2.02 -9.75 5.09
N ALA A 187 3.07 -9.71 4.26
CA ALA A 187 4.06 -10.78 4.14
C ALA A 187 5.29 -10.52 5.03
N GLY A 188 5.70 -9.24 5.13
CA GLY A 188 6.90 -8.85 5.87
C GLY A 188 7.45 -7.50 5.39
N PRO A 189 8.75 -7.21 5.60
CA PRO A 189 9.36 -6.01 5.08
C PRO A 189 9.36 -6.04 3.55
N GLY A 190 9.09 -4.86 2.96
CA GLY A 190 9.36 -4.62 1.56
C GLY A 190 10.69 -3.90 1.42
N ASN A 191 10.62 -2.61 1.02
CA ASN A 191 11.81 -1.78 0.89
C ASN A 191 12.24 -1.09 2.21
N ALA A 192 11.41 -1.12 3.27
CA ALA A 192 11.64 -0.30 4.46
C ALA A 192 13.05 -0.47 5.06
N LEU A 193 13.48 -1.71 5.29
CA LEU A 193 14.81 -1.98 5.88
C LEU A 193 15.94 -1.69 4.89
N LEU A 194 15.73 -1.96 3.59
CA LEU A 194 16.68 -1.66 2.52
C LEU A 194 16.94 -0.16 2.42
N ASP A 195 15.86 0.64 2.35
CA ASP A 195 15.94 2.09 2.22
C ASP A 195 16.54 2.73 3.49
N LEU A 196 16.12 2.26 4.67
CA LEU A 196 16.68 2.72 5.95
C LEU A 196 18.18 2.42 6.07
N TYR A 197 18.62 1.23 5.65
CA TYR A 197 20.05 0.90 5.63
C TYR A 197 20.81 1.81 4.67
N CYS A 198 20.32 2.00 3.44
CA CYS A 198 20.92 2.89 2.45
C CYS A 198 21.04 4.33 2.98
N GLN A 199 19.97 4.87 3.58
CA GLN A 199 19.95 6.23 4.14
C GLN A 199 20.94 6.37 5.30
N LYS A 200 21.00 5.41 6.21
CA LYS A 200 21.83 5.50 7.42
C LYS A 200 23.30 5.19 7.19
N LYS A 201 23.62 4.32 6.26
CA LYS A 201 24.98 3.79 6.05
C LYS A 201 25.67 4.30 4.79
N LEU A 202 24.91 4.70 3.78
CA LEU A 202 25.43 5.04 2.46
C LEU A 202 25.08 6.47 2.02
N ASP A 203 24.29 7.20 2.81
CA ASP A 203 23.75 8.52 2.45
C ASP A 203 23.02 8.50 1.08
N MET A 204 22.33 7.38 0.81
CA MET A 204 21.60 7.14 -0.43
C MET A 204 20.12 6.87 -0.10
N PRO A 205 19.18 7.32 -0.94
CA PRO A 205 17.76 7.07 -0.68
C PRO A 205 17.38 5.58 -0.72
N PHE A 206 17.99 4.79 -1.62
CA PHE A 206 17.78 3.36 -1.80
C PHE A 206 18.83 2.74 -2.73
N ASP A 207 18.95 1.41 -2.75
CA ASP A 207 19.79 0.65 -3.70
C ASP A 207 19.07 0.51 -5.05
N ARG A 208 19.45 1.35 -6.02
CA ARG A 208 18.81 1.35 -7.35
C ARG A 208 19.00 0.01 -8.06
N ASN A 209 17.91 -0.64 -8.46
CA ASN A 209 17.89 -1.96 -9.11
C ASN A 209 18.50 -3.11 -8.28
N GLY A 210 18.84 -2.90 -7.00
CA GLY A 210 19.56 -3.88 -6.20
C GLY A 210 21.02 -4.06 -6.63
N THR A 211 21.64 -3.03 -7.24
CA THR A 211 22.99 -3.13 -7.82
C THR A 211 24.08 -3.31 -6.80
N ILE A 212 23.89 -2.87 -5.56
CA ILE A 212 24.83 -3.10 -4.46
C ILE A 212 24.57 -4.49 -3.87
N ALA A 213 23.32 -4.80 -3.56
CA ALA A 213 22.90 -6.08 -3.01
C ALA A 213 23.31 -7.28 -3.88
N SER A 214 23.17 -7.16 -5.21
CA SER A 214 23.51 -8.24 -6.15
C SER A 214 25.00 -8.64 -6.18
N LYS A 215 25.87 -7.80 -5.62
CA LYS A 215 27.32 -8.07 -5.51
C LYS A 215 27.72 -8.64 -4.15
N GLY A 216 26.78 -8.72 -3.22
CA GLY A 216 27.00 -9.20 -1.86
C GLY A 216 26.67 -10.68 -1.69
N LYS A 217 26.99 -11.17 -0.51
CA LYS A 217 26.63 -12.50 -0.05
C LYS A 217 25.69 -12.39 1.15
N VAL A 218 24.68 -13.20 1.17
CA VAL A 218 23.77 -13.32 2.33
C VAL A 218 24.57 -13.77 3.55
N ILE A 219 24.34 -13.14 4.69
CA ILE A 219 24.88 -13.52 6.00
C ILE A 219 23.86 -14.45 6.68
N PRO A 220 24.07 -15.78 6.67
CA PRO A 220 23.04 -16.76 7.07
C PRO A 220 22.51 -16.53 8.48
N ASP A 221 23.40 -16.34 9.47
CA ASP A 221 23.04 -16.14 10.88
C ASP A 221 22.19 -14.89 11.11
N GLU A 222 22.45 -13.82 10.36
CA GLU A 222 21.65 -12.58 10.44
C GLU A 222 20.28 -12.76 9.78
N LEU A 223 20.22 -13.45 8.64
CA LEU A 223 18.95 -13.79 8.00
C LEU A 223 18.09 -14.66 8.92
N GLU A 224 18.67 -15.70 9.52
CA GLU A 224 17.97 -16.62 10.42
C GLU A 224 17.38 -15.88 11.64
N LYS A 225 18.15 -15.00 12.27
CA LYS A 225 17.65 -14.13 13.35
C LYS A 225 16.44 -13.31 12.91
N LEU A 226 16.51 -12.70 11.73
CA LEU A 226 15.43 -11.85 11.22
C LEU A 226 14.15 -12.65 10.88
N ILE A 227 14.29 -13.82 10.27
CA ILE A 227 13.12 -14.67 9.96
C ILE A 227 12.56 -15.42 11.18
N SER A 228 13.30 -15.49 12.28
CA SER A 228 12.84 -16.12 13.53
C SER A 228 11.84 -15.28 14.32
N LEU A 229 11.62 -14.00 13.93
CA LEU A 229 10.67 -13.10 14.56
C LEU A 229 9.27 -13.73 14.64
N ASP A 230 8.57 -13.49 15.73
CA ASP A 230 7.21 -14.01 15.96
C ASP A 230 6.22 -13.59 14.90
N PHE A 231 6.45 -12.44 14.25
CA PHE A 231 5.66 -12.01 13.10
C PHE A 231 5.61 -13.09 12.02
N PHE A 232 6.73 -13.71 11.66
CA PHE A 232 6.76 -14.74 10.59
C PHE A 232 6.07 -16.03 10.99
N LYS A 233 5.99 -16.32 12.29
CA LYS A 233 5.31 -17.51 12.85
C LYS A 233 3.80 -17.28 13.05
N SER A 234 3.37 -16.02 13.09
CA SER A 234 1.97 -15.66 13.34
C SER A 234 1.06 -16.12 12.20
N PRO A 235 -0.18 -16.59 12.53
CA PRO A 235 -1.13 -17.01 11.51
C PRO A 235 -1.65 -15.83 10.67
N PHE A 236 -2.09 -16.12 9.46
CA PHE A 236 -2.75 -15.16 8.58
C PHE A 236 -4.28 -15.09 8.82
N PRO A 237 -4.92 -13.92 8.56
CA PRO A 237 -4.33 -12.65 8.13
C PRO A 237 -3.61 -11.95 9.27
N LYS A 238 -2.47 -11.33 8.95
CA LYS A 238 -1.69 -10.52 9.90
C LYS A 238 -1.30 -9.19 9.29
N SER A 239 -1.03 -8.20 10.14
CA SER A 239 -0.63 -6.86 9.76
C SER A 239 0.62 -6.44 10.49
N THR A 240 1.43 -5.59 9.87
CA THR A 240 2.68 -5.06 10.44
C THR A 240 2.98 -3.69 9.83
N GLY A 241 4.01 -3.04 10.35
CA GLY A 241 4.43 -1.73 9.88
C GLY A 241 5.89 -1.44 10.18
N LYS A 242 6.25 -0.16 10.04
CA LYS A 242 7.60 0.31 10.32
C LYS A 242 7.96 0.32 11.81
N GLU A 243 6.97 0.19 12.69
CA GLU A 243 7.19 0.01 14.13
C GLU A 243 7.95 -1.29 14.42
N LEU A 244 7.72 -2.36 13.66
CA LEU A 244 8.47 -3.61 13.75
C LEU A 244 9.70 -3.60 12.84
N PHE A 245 9.50 -3.23 11.56
CA PHE A 245 10.58 -3.25 10.56
C PHE A 245 11.27 -1.89 10.47
N ASN A 246 12.04 -1.57 11.50
CA ASN A 246 12.82 -0.34 11.64
C ASN A 246 14.31 -0.64 11.82
N ILE A 247 15.12 0.41 11.96
CA ILE A 247 16.57 0.28 12.02
C ILE A 247 17.08 -0.44 13.28
N ASP A 248 16.30 -0.37 14.38
CA ASP A 248 16.69 -0.96 15.67
C ASP A 248 16.59 -2.49 15.64
N LEU A 249 15.86 -3.03 14.65
CA LEU A 249 15.81 -4.47 14.38
C LEU A 249 17.15 -5.01 13.86
N LEU A 250 17.97 -4.15 13.24
CA LEU A 250 19.23 -4.56 12.61
C LEU A 250 20.33 -4.70 13.67
N SER A 251 20.92 -5.89 13.75
CA SER A 251 22.00 -6.18 14.69
C SER A 251 23.25 -5.30 14.42
N LYS A 252 24.07 -5.12 15.44
CA LYS A 252 25.38 -4.44 15.28
C LYS A 252 26.25 -5.15 14.24
N ASN A 253 26.22 -6.48 14.18
CA ASN A 253 26.97 -7.29 13.23
C ASN A 253 26.52 -6.96 11.78
N LEU A 254 25.22 -6.96 11.50
CA LEU A 254 24.69 -6.60 10.18
C LEU A 254 25.03 -5.14 9.82
N LEU A 255 24.92 -4.23 10.77
CA LEU A 255 25.24 -2.80 10.57
C LEU A 255 26.73 -2.53 10.37
N SER A 256 27.64 -3.40 10.81
CA SER A 256 29.10 -3.30 10.63
C SER A 256 29.63 -4.15 9.48
N SER A 257 28.81 -5.00 8.90
CA SER A 257 29.20 -5.82 7.74
C SER A 257 29.38 -4.97 6.47
N SER A 258 29.94 -5.57 5.42
CA SER A 258 30.07 -4.84 4.15
C SER A 258 28.67 -4.43 3.62
N PRO A 259 28.52 -3.20 3.08
CA PRO A 259 27.21 -2.73 2.61
C PRO A 259 26.55 -3.66 1.59
N LYS A 260 27.33 -4.29 0.72
CA LYS A 260 26.80 -5.24 -0.27
C LYS A 260 26.22 -6.48 0.41
N ASP A 261 26.86 -7.01 1.45
CA ASP A 261 26.42 -8.22 2.14
C ASP A 261 25.21 -7.94 3.04
N ALA A 262 25.20 -6.78 3.71
CA ALA A 262 24.03 -6.32 4.46
C ALA A 262 22.81 -6.15 3.54
N LEU A 263 22.95 -5.47 2.41
CA LEU A 263 21.84 -5.27 1.46
C LEU A 263 21.42 -6.58 0.78
N ALA A 264 22.37 -7.50 0.50
CA ALA A 264 22.02 -8.85 0.03
C ALA A 264 21.17 -9.61 1.06
N THR A 265 21.55 -9.55 2.34
CA THR A 265 20.81 -10.20 3.43
C THR A 265 19.40 -9.60 3.62
N LEU A 266 19.26 -8.27 3.55
CA LEU A 266 17.97 -7.60 3.64
C LEU A 266 17.09 -7.85 2.42
N THR A 267 17.68 -7.96 1.22
CA THR A 267 16.95 -8.33 0.00
C THR A 267 16.43 -9.77 0.11
N GLU A 268 17.27 -10.68 0.60
CA GLU A 268 16.89 -12.06 0.84
C GLU A 268 15.80 -12.19 1.89
N LEU A 269 15.84 -11.40 2.96
CA LEU A 269 14.77 -11.33 3.95
C LEU A 269 13.43 -10.98 3.32
N THR A 270 13.39 -9.94 2.46
CA THR A 270 12.17 -9.54 1.76
C THR A 270 11.67 -10.67 0.85
N ALA A 271 12.54 -11.28 0.08
CA ALA A 271 12.16 -12.39 -0.82
C ALA A 271 11.70 -13.63 -0.04
N LYS A 272 12.42 -13.98 1.05
CA LYS A 272 12.08 -15.10 1.93
C LYS A 272 10.75 -14.87 2.64
N SER A 273 10.40 -13.63 3.00
CA SER A 273 9.11 -13.32 3.60
C SER A 273 7.93 -13.66 2.68
N VAL A 274 8.10 -13.47 1.38
CA VAL A 274 7.10 -13.86 0.37
C VAL A 274 6.99 -15.38 0.26
N GLN A 275 8.11 -16.08 0.23
CA GLN A 275 8.12 -17.54 0.24
C GLN A 275 7.41 -18.08 1.50
N LEU A 276 7.78 -17.61 2.69
CA LEU A 276 7.16 -18.01 3.95
C LEU A 276 5.65 -17.72 3.97
N ALA A 277 5.21 -16.61 3.34
CA ALA A 277 3.79 -16.32 3.22
C ALA A 277 3.04 -17.38 2.40
N ILE A 278 3.66 -17.92 1.36
CA ILE A 278 3.11 -19.02 0.54
C ILE A 278 3.11 -20.32 1.32
N ASP A 279 4.26 -20.70 1.87
CA ASP A 279 4.49 -22.01 2.50
C ASP A 279 3.66 -22.19 3.78
N ASN A 280 3.69 -21.19 4.69
CA ASN A 280 3.00 -21.25 5.98
C ASN A 280 1.47 -21.27 5.85
N ASN A 281 0.92 -20.90 4.70
CA ASN A 281 -0.52 -20.93 4.43
C ASN A 281 -0.95 -22.01 3.45
N ASN A 282 -0.01 -22.89 3.05
CA ASN A 282 -0.26 -23.91 2.03
C ASN A 282 -0.91 -23.34 0.78
N LEU A 283 -0.42 -22.17 0.32
CA LEU A 283 -0.93 -21.55 -0.90
C LEU A 283 -0.28 -22.24 -2.10
N ASP A 284 -1.03 -22.31 -3.19
CA ASP A 284 -0.54 -22.92 -4.43
C ASP A 284 -0.73 -21.96 -5.64
N PRO A 285 -0.21 -20.72 -5.58
CA PRO A 285 -0.27 -19.82 -6.73
C PRO A 285 0.51 -20.42 -7.91
N LYS A 286 0.07 -20.13 -9.13
CA LYS A 286 0.76 -20.53 -10.34
C LYS A 286 1.69 -19.44 -10.87
N GLU A 287 1.45 -18.22 -10.44
CA GLU A 287 2.25 -17.05 -10.81
C GLU A 287 2.10 -15.95 -9.75
N ILE A 288 3.09 -15.07 -9.69
CA ILE A 288 3.08 -13.85 -8.89
C ILE A 288 2.95 -12.66 -9.84
N VAL A 289 2.04 -11.73 -9.52
CA VAL A 289 1.92 -10.43 -10.20
C VAL A 289 2.28 -9.35 -9.21
N ALA A 290 3.43 -8.71 -9.40
CA ALA A 290 3.98 -7.73 -8.47
C ALA A 290 3.62 -6.30 -8.87
N CYS A 291 3.38 -5.45 -7.85
CA CYS A 291 3.17 -4.01 -7.98
C CYS A 291 3.91 -3.25 -6.87
N GLY A 292 3.75 -1.92 -6.84
CA GLY A 292 4.44 -1.05 -5.91
C GLY A 292 5.85 -0.66 -6.37
N GLY A 293 6.50 0.19 -5.58
CA GLY A 293 7.84 0.73 -5.92
C GLY A 293 8.94 -0.31 -5.99
N GLY A 294 8.82 -1.40 -5.25
CA GLY A 294 9.81 -2.47 -5.15
C GLY A 294 10.01 -3.27 -6.43
N VAL A 295 9.06 -3.27 -7.37
CA VAL A 295 9.22 -3.96 -8.66
C VAL A 295 10.37 -3.38 -9.49
N LYS A 296 10.82 -2.15 -9.17
CA LYS A 296 11.97 -1.52 -9.82
C LYS A 296 13.30 -2.14 -9.37
N ASN A 297 13.32 -2.89 -8.27
CA ASN A 297 14.51 -3.61 -7.80
C ASN A 297 14.58 -4.99 -8.49
N LYS A 298 15.28 -5.05 -9.62
CA LYS A 298 15.38 -6.26 -10.44
C LYS A 298 16.01 -7.43 -9.68
N PHE A 299 16.97 -7.16 -8.80
CA PHE A 299 17.59 -8.22 -8.00
C PHE A 299 16.60 -8.82 -6.99
N LEU A 300 15.81 -7.99 -6.33
CA LEU A 300 14.74 -8.47 -5.43
C LEU A 300 13.71 -9.33 -6.20
N MET A 301 13.27 -8.87 -7.38
CA MET A 301 12.31 -9.61 -8.22
C MET A 301 12.86 -10.99 -8.61
N GLN A 302 14.14 -11.04 -8.98
CA GLN A 302 14.84 -12.30 -9.27
C GLN A 302 14.88 -13.22 -8.04
N ARG A 303 15.26 -12.70 -6.86
CA ARG A 303 15.30 -13.50 -5.63
C ARG A 303 13.93 -14.05 -5.25
N ILE A 304 12.86 -13.26 -5.41
CA ILE A 304 11.48 -13.75 -5.17
C ILE A 304 11.16 -14.91 -6.11
N SER A 305 11.46 -14.79 -7.41
CA SER A 305 11.21 -15.86 -8.38
C SER A 305 11.99 -17.14 -8.03
N GLU A 306 13.26 -17.01 -7.68
CA GLU A 306 14.14 -18.15 -7.34
C GLU A 306 13.65 -18.87 -6.07
N LEU A 307 13.35 -18.13 -4.99
CA LEU A 307 12.92 -18.73 -3.72
C LEU A 307 11.53 -19.36 -3.80
N THR A 308 10.63 -18.78 -4.56
CA THR A 308 9.26 -19.30 -4.71
C THR A 308 9.12 -20.33 -5.82
N SER A 309 10.12 -20.43 -6.72
CA SER A 309 10.06 -21.26 -7.94
C SER A 309 8.87 -20.88 -8.85
N LEU A 310 8.40 -19.63 -8.78
CA LEU A 310 7.28 -19.13 -9.55
C LEU A 310 7.72 -18.07 -10.57
N ASN A 311 6.97 -17.98 -11.67
CA ASN A 311 7.10 -16.84 -12.57
C ASN A 311 6.60 -15.58 -11.87
N VAL A 312 7.42 -14.53 -11.87
CA VAL A 312 7.09 -13.23 -11.29
C VAL A 312 6.95 -12.21 -12.41
N PHE A 313 5.72 -11.79 -12.65
CA PHE A 313 5.35 -10.71 -13.56
C PHE A 313 5.16 -9.42 -12.78
N THR A 314 5.11 -8.30 -13.48
CA THR A 314 4.67 -7.03 -12.92
C THR A 314 3.29 -6.66 -13.44
N THR A 315 2.58 -5.76 -12.78
CA THR A 315 1.32 -5.25 -13.33
C THR A 315 1.51 -4.48 -14.64
N ALA A 316 2.75 -4.02 -14.94
CA ALA A 316 3.08 -3.42 -16.22
C ALA A 316 2.96 -4.43 -17.39
N ASP A 317 3.24 -5.71 -17.15
CA ASP A 317 3.07 -6.78 -18.14
C ASP A 317 1.58 -7.03 -18.46
N GLU A 318 0.68 -6.54 -17.62
CA GLU A 318 -0.78 -6.52 -17.83
C GLU A 318 -1.31 -5.13 -18.25
N GLY A 319 -0.40 -4.21 -18.63
CA GLY A 319 -0.73 -2.88 -19.11
C GLY A 319 -1.12 -1.88 -18.02
N LEU A 320 -0.78 -2.15 -16.75
CA LEU A 320 -1.07 -1.28 -15.61
C LEU A 320 0.22 -0.82 -14.92
N ASP A 321 0.35 0.49 -14.71
CA ASP A 321 1.49 1.04 -13.97
C ASP A 321 1.52 0.45 -12.54
N PRO A 322 2.63 -0.18 -12.12
CA PRO A 322 2.74 -0.78 -10.79
C PRO A 322 2.52 0.19 -9.63
N GLN A 323 2.78 1.47 -9.82
CA GLN A 323 2.56 2.50 -8.79
C GLN A 323 1.11 2.97 -8.74
N ALA A 324 0.33 2.78 -9.80
CA ALA A 324 -1.06 3.22 -9.87
C ALA A 324 -2.06 2.31 -9.13
N ILE A 325 -1.69 1.06 -8.82
CA ILE A 325 -2.62 0.03 -8.36
C ILE A 325 -3.36 0.42 -7.08
N GLU A 326 -2.67 0.94 -6.08
CA GLU A 326 -3.31 1.32 -4.82
C GLU A 326 -4.23 2.54 -5.00
N SER A 327 -3.80 3.57 -5.73
CA SER A 327 -4.66 4.73 -6.01
C SER A 327 -5.85 4.38 -6.91
N MET A 328 -5.69 3.42 -7.84
CA MET A 328 -6.83 2.85 -8.59
C MET A 328 -7.83 2.14 -7.67
N ALA A 329 -7.36 1.42 -6.66
CA ALA A 329 -8.21 0.77 -5.67
C ALA A 329 -9.04 1.80 -4.89
N PHE A 330 -8.41 2.91 -4.44
CA PHE A 330 -9.14 3.99 -3.78
C PHE A 330 -10.19 4.62 -4.72
N ALA A 331 -9.85 4.88 -5.97
CA ALA A 331 -10.82 5.37 -6.96
C ALA A 331 -12.01 4.40 -7.13
N TRP A 332 -11.74 3.09 -7.15
CA TRP A 332 -12.76 2.06 -7.25
C TRP A 332 -13.66 1.98 -6.00
N PHE A 333 -13.08 2.10 -4.80
CA PHE A 333 -13.90 2.22 -3.57
C PHE A 333 -14.75 3.48 -3.57
N GLY A 334 -14.21 4.61 -4.05
CA GLY A 334 -14.97 5.84 -4.26
C GLY A 334 -16.16 5.65 -5.20
N TYR A 335 -15.94 4.97 -6.34
CA TYR A 335 -17.01 4.56 -7.25
C TYR A 335 -18.08 3.74 -6.51
N ARG A 336 -17.69 2.68 -5.79
CA ARG A 336 -18.65 1.82 -5.08
C ARG A 336 -19.45 2.60 -4.06
N ARG A 337 -18.78 3.45 -3.27
CA ARG A 337 -19.44 4.26 -2.24
C ARG A 337 -20.44 5.24 -2.84
N ILE A 338 -20.08 5.95 -3.90
CA ILE A 338 -20.96 6.90 -4.58
C ILE A 338 -22.14 6.20 -5.25
N LYS A 339 -21.94 5.01 -5.77
CA LYS A 339 -23.01 4.17 -6.37
C LYS A 339 -23.77 3.32 -5.36
N ASN A 340 -23.51 3.45 -4.06
CA ASN A 340 -24.10 2.64 -3.00
C ASN A 340 -23.95 1.12 -3.23
N ILE A 341 -22.78 0.70 -3.73
CA ILE A 341 -22.44 -0.72 -3.94
C ILE A 341 -21.62 -1.19 -2.72
N PRO A 342 -22.11 -2.14 -1.91
CA PRO A 342 -21.38 -2.62 -0.74
C PRO A 342 -20.13 -3.37 -1.14
N SER A 343 -19.03 -3.15 -0.39
CA SER A 343 -17.76 -3.87 -0.51
C SER A 343 -17.71 -5.05 0.44
N LEU A 344 -16.94 -6.06 0.07
CA LEU A 344 -16.69 -7.22 0.91
C LEU A 344 -15.70 -6.85 2.03
N VAL A 345 -16.06 -7.19 3.26
CA VAL A 345 -15.24 -6.98 4.46
C VAL A 345 -14.95 -8.34 5.10
N PRO A 346 -13.72 -8.87 5.00
CA PRO A 346 -13.32 -10.06 5.72
C PRO A 346 -13.36 -9.81 7.23
N THR A 347 -14.12 -10.62 7.97
CA THR A 347 -14.31 -10.49 9.43
C THR A 347 -13.70 -11.64 10.21
N GLY A 348 -13.17 -12.65 9.53
CA GLY A 348 -12.54 -13.83 10.10
C GLY A 348 -12.09 -14.81 9.01
N LYS A 349 -11.59 -15.95 9.44
CA LYS A 349 -11.19 -17.01 8.51
C LYS A 349 -12.44 -17.53 7.78
N ASN A 350 -12.52 -17.26 6.46
CA ASN A 350 -13.65 -17.63 5.59
C ASN A 350 -15.00 -16.96 5.95
N ILE A 351 -14.99 -15.92 6.78
CA ILE A 351 -16.19 -15.16 7.13
C ILE A 351 -16.03 -13.74 6.59
N SER A 352 -17.04 -13.25 5.92
CA SER A 352 -17.09 -11.89 5.42
C SER A 352 -18.49 -11.30 5.51
N THR A 353 -18.56 -10.00 5.65
CA THR A 353 -19.79 -9.19 5.55
C THR A 353 -19.70 -8.25 4.36
N ARG A 354 -20.78 -7.54 4.08
CA ARG A 354 -20.80 -6.48 3.07
C ARG A 354 -21.16 -5.16 3.73
N ALA A 355 -20.38 -4.12 3.44
CA ALA A 355 -20.58 -2.79 3.97
C ALA A 355 -20.34 -1.70 2.92
N LEU A 356 -21.03 -0.59 3.07
CA LEU A 356 -20.70 0.64 2.33
C LEU A 356 -19.49 1.28 2.99
N LEU A 357 -18.33 1.19 2.33
CA LEU A 357 -17.09 1.74 2.89
C LEU A 357 -16.96 3.23 2.60
N GLY A 358 -16.57 3.97 3.63
CA GLY A 358 -16.27 5.40 3.56
C GLY A 358 -17.47 6.32 3.79
N SER A 359 -17.14 7.55 4.14
CA SER A 359 -18.04 8.69 4.25
C SER A 359 -18.03 9.49 2.95
N ILE A 360 -19.08 10.28 2.69
CA ILE A 360 -19.14 11.20 1.54
C ILE A 360 -19.25 12.62 2.05
N THR A 361 -18.26 13.45 1.72
CA THR A 361 -18.28 14.89 1.95
C THR A 361 -18.67 15.62 0.68
N LYS A 362 -19.70 16.48 0.75
CA LYS A 362 -20.21 17.32 -0.34
C LYS A 362 -20.41 18.73 0.15
N ILE A 363 -20.31 19.72 -0.77
CA ILE A 363 -20.68 21.11 -0.49
C ILE A 363 -22.12 21.40 -0.94
N LYS A 364 -22.56 20.76 -2.03
CA LYS A 364 -23.91 20.87 -2.58
C LYS A 364 -24.44 19.52 -3.03
#